data_d9104acf3fb27b0e66c9a609cee5db51
#
_entry.id   d9104acf3fb27b0e66c9a609cee5db51
#
_cell.length_a   1.000
_cell.length_b   1.000
_cell.length_c   1.000
_cell.angle_alpha   90.00
_cell.angle_beta   90.00
_cell.angle_gamma   90.00
#
_symmetry.space_group_name_H-M   'P 1'
#
loop_
_entity.id
_entity.type
_entity.pdbx_description
1 polymer ?
#
loop_
_entity_poly.entity_id
_entity_poly.type
_entity_poly.pdbx_seq_one_letter_code
_entity_poly.pdbx_strand_id
1 'polypeptide(L)'
;MKQSKWMKNGIGIVLLLVGAAVVSVYLYMTKAQPSGDDIWGHLYKAEFMYDNIREGNWFPLFDAKWYNGIQLYRYWPPLSYYILAGLMNLTGGSLIHAYYLLAAVVFFFGGLPWVLWGNMENRRVMGTTMGLVWFFMPEIVKIYFDSGNLPQMITSTIVPYIVFFLWMYVRKKNNAAAIGLFVGMA
;
A
#
# COMPACT_ATOMS: atom_id res chain seq x y z
N MET A 1 -15.92 32.88 14.91
CA MET A 1 -14.62 32.17 14.82
C MET A 1 -14.56 31.37 13.50
N LYS A 2 -13.78 31.83 12.52
CA LYS A 2 -13.51 31.04 11.31
C LYS A 2 -12.64 29.84 11.72
N GLN A 3 -13.23 28.66 11.87
CA GLN A 3 -12.44 27.43 11.99
C GLN A 3 -11.47 27.37 10.82
N SER A 4 -10.18 27.23 11.13
CA SER A 4 -9.10 27.19 10.14
C SER A 4 -9.45 26.15 9.06
N LYS A 5 -9.35 26.56 7.79
CA LYS A 5 -9.58 25.71 6.62
C LYS A 5 -8.72 24.43 6.67
N TRP A 6 -7.56 24.51 7.32
CA TRP A 6 -6.62 23.42 7.57
C TRP A 6 -7.18 22.36 8.52
N MET A 7 -7.82 22.75 9.64
CA MET A 7 -8.42 21.76 10.57
C MET A 7 -9.52 20.94 9.90
N LYS A 8 -10.34 21.58 9.05
CA LYS A 8 -11.43 20.88 8.34
C LYS A 8 -10.91 19.88 7.30
N ASN A 9 -9.74 20.12 6.71
CA ASN A 9 -9.14 19.21 5.74
C ASN A 9 -8.37 18.04 6.38
N GLY A 10 -7.90 18.22 7.62
CA GLY A 10 -7.13 17.20 8.35
C GLY A 10 -7.97 16.05 8.90
N ILE A 11 -9.25 16.28 9.21
CA ILE A 11 -10.12 15.26 9.86
C ILE A 11 -10.18 13.97 9.04
N GLY A 12 -10.38 14.06 7.73
CA GLY A 12 -10.43 12.87 6.87
C GLY A 12 -9.13 12.06 6.87
N ILE A 13 -7.99 12.75 6.90
CA ILE A 13 -6.66 12.11 6.99
C ILE A 13 -6.47 11.44 8.35
N VAL A 14 -6.90 12.09 9.44
CA VAL A 14 -6.84 11.51 10.79
C VAL A 14 -7.72 10.26 10.87
N LEU A 15 -8.92 10.30 10.29
CA LEU A 15 -9.81 9.13 10.26
C LEU A 15 -9.22 7.98 9.44
N LEU A 16 -8.54 8.26 8.33
CA LEU A 16 -7.80 7.23 7.58
C LEU A 16 -6.67 6.63 8.42
N LEU A 17 -5.89 7.44 9.13
CA LEU A 17 -4.82 6.94 10.00
C LEU A 17 -5.37 6.05 11.12
N VAL A 18 -6.48 6.47 11.73
CA VAL A 18 -7.16 5.67 12.76
C VAL A 18 -7.67 4.36 12.16
N GLY A 19 -8.33 4.40 11.00
CA GLY A 19 -8.80 3.21 10.31
C GLY A 19 -7.68 2.24 9.95
N ALA A 20 -6.57 2.76 9.43
CA ALA A 20 -5.36 1.99 9.12
C ALA A 20 -4.77 1.31 10.38
N ALA A 21 -4.68 2.06 11.48
CA ALA A 21 -4.21 1.50 12.75
C ALA A 21 -5.16 0.41 13.28
N VAL A 22 -6.47 0.63 13.21
CA VAL A 22 -7.48 -0.36 13.64
C VAL A 22 -7.35 -1.66 12.85
N VAL A 23 -7.19 -1.60 11.52
CA VAL A 23 -7.02 -2.80 10.68
C VAL A 23 -5.75 -3.56 11.08
N SER A 24 -4.61 -2.87 11.20
CA SER A 24 -3.34 -3.52 11.57
C SER A 24 -3.39 -4.12 12.98
N VAL A 25 -3.95 -3.39 13.96
CA VAL A 25 -4.11 -3.87 15.34
C VAL A 25 -5.06 -5.06 15.39
N TYR A 26 -6.16 -5.04 14.65
CA TYR A 26 -7.09 -6.17 14.56
C TYR A 26 -6.38 -7.44 14.05
N LEU A 27 -5.60 -7.34 12.97
CA LEU A 27 -4.84 -8.48 12.43
C LEU A 27 -3.80 -8.99 13.45
N TYR A 28 -3.14 -8.07 14.16
CA TYR A 28 -2.19 -8.43 15.21
C TYR A 28 -2.86 -9.14 16.39
N MET A 29 -3.97 -8.65 16.89
CA MET A 29 -4.70 -9.22 18.03
C MET A 29 -5.31 -10.58 17.71
N THR A 30 -5.83 -10.75 16.49
CA THR A 30 -6.40 -12.01 16.02
C THR A 30 -5.35 -13.03 15.58
N LYS A 31 -4.08 -12.62 15.50
CA LYS A 31 -2.97 -13.43 14.96
C LYS A 31 -3.33 -13.99 13.57
N ALA A 32 -3.97 -13.17 12.74
CA ALA A 32 -4.43 -13.57 11.41
C ALA A 32 -3.25 -14.07 10.57
N GLN A 33 -3.30 -15.32 10.15
CA GLN A 33 -2.25 -15.85 9.28
C GLN A 33 -2.40 -15.28 7.87
N PRO A 34 -1.28 -14.92 7.22
CA PRO A 34 -1.33 -14.59 5.79
C PRO A 34 -1.95 -15.76 5.02
N SER A 35 -2.93 -15.45 4.20
CA SER A 35 -3.67 -16.44 3.41
C SER A 35 -3.67 -16.05 1.93
N GLY A 36 -3.88 -17.04 1.08
CA GLY A 36 -3.91 -16.86 -0.37
C GLY A 36 -2.92 -17.76 -1.10
N ASP A 37 -3.18 -17.97 -2.37
CA ASP A 37 -2.44 -18.94 -3.19
C ASP A 37 -0.96 -18.58 -3.34
N ASP A 38 -0.65 -17.29 -3.46
CA ASP A 38 0.69 -16.80 -3.78
C ASP A 38 1.46 -16.23 -2.55
N ILE A 39 0.78 -16.01 -1.42
CA ILE A 39 1.31 -15.18 -0.33
C ILE A 39 2.63 -15.69 0.22
N TRP A 40 2.76 -16.98 0.49
CA TRP A 40 3.97 -17.53 1.08
C TRP A 40 5.19 -17.40 0.17
N GLY A 41 4.99 -17.54 -1.15
CA GLY A 41 6.02 -17.28 -2.14
C GLY A 41 6.45 -15.81 -2.19
N HIS A 42 5.51 -14.87 -2.00
CA HIS A 42 5.83 -13.46 -1.91
C HIS A 42 6.49 -13.07 -0.58
N LEU A 43 6.04 -13.65 0.53
CA LEU A 43 6.65 -13.42 1.85
C LEU A 43 8.10 -13.92 1.87
N TYR A 44 8.38 -15.11 1.33
CA TYR A 44 9.75 -15.60 1.18
C TYR A 44 10.63 -14.64 0.39
N LYS A 45 10.16 -14.11 -0.74
CA LYS A 45 10.93 -13.14 -1.54
C LYS A 45 11.22 -11.85 -0.75
N ALA A 46 10.26 -11.40 0.06
CA ALA A 46 10.46 -10.21 0.88
C ALA A 46 11.47 -10.46 2.02
N GLU A 47 11.44 -11.62 2.65
CA GLU A 47 12.41 -12.03 3.67
C GLU A 47 13.80 -12.16 3.06
N PHE A 48 13.92 -12.81 1.91
CA PHE A 48 15.18 -12.89 1.16
C PHE A 48 15.74 -11.50 0.81
N MET A 49 14.89 -10.57 0.38
CA MET A 49 15.27 -9.18 0.15
C MET A 49 15.76 -8.50 1.43
N TYR A 50 15.03 -8.67 2.54
CA TYR A 50 15.37 -8.09 3.84
C TYR A 50 16.74 -8.56 4.34
N ASP A 51 17.01 -9.87 4.29
CA ASP A 51 18.27 -10.46 4.75
C ASP A 51 19.46 -9.97 3.91
N ASN A 52 19.31 -9.96 2.59
CA ASN A 52 20.35 -9.47 1.68
C ASN A 52 20.64 -7.98 1.88
N ILE A 53 19.62 -7.14 2.08
CA ILE A 53 19.82 -5.71 2.36
C ILE A 53 20.63 -5.52 3.65
N ARG A 54 20.38 -6.31 4.69
CA ARG A 54 21.15 -6.25 5.94
C ARG A 54 22.61 -6.66 5.78
N GLU A 55 22.91 -7.51 4.82
CA GLU A 55 24.26 -7.90 4.44
C GLU A 55 24.94 -6.91 3.47
N GLY A 56 24.25 -5.82 3.11
CA GLY A 56 24.73 -4.78 2.19
C GLY A 56 24.45 -5.05 0.71
N ASN A 57 23.79 -6.15 0.37
CA ASN A 57 23.36 -6.49 -0.98
C ASN A 57 21.95 -5.95 -1.25
N TRP A 58 21.88 -4.75 -1.81
CA TRP A 58 20.62 -4.04 -2.05
C TRP A 58 19.80 -4.59 -3.22
N PHE A 59 20.40 -5.35 -4.11
CA PHE A 59 19.72 -5.97 -5.23
C PHE A 59 20.22 -7.40 -5.45
N PRO A 60 19.74 -8.37 -4.66
CA PRO A 60 20.14 -9.76 -4.78
C PRO A 60 19.63 -10.34 -6.09
N LEU A 61 20.57 -10.76 -6.96
CA LEU A 61 20.23 -11.26 -8.30
C LEU A 61 19.84 -12.72 -8.32
N PHE A 62 20.33 -13.52 -7.35
CA PHE A 62 20.24 -14.97 -7.42
C PHE A 62 19.99 -15.57 -6.03
N ASP A 63 18.99 -16.44 -5.93
CA ASP A 63 18.73 -17.28 -4.77
C ASP A 63 19.03 -18.73 -5.10
N ALA A 64 20.03 -19.32 -4.42
CA ALA A 64 20.43 -20.71 -4.62
C ALA A 64 19.47 -21.71 -3.97
N LYS A 65 18.64 -21.28 -3.02
CA LYS A 65 17.78 -22.18 -2.22
C LYS A 65 16.44 -22.47 -2.88
N TRP A 66 15.94 -21.59 -3.74
CA TRP A 66 14.64 -21.78 -4.40
C TRP A 66 14.84 -22.44 -5.78
N TYR A 67 14.14 -23.55 -6.03
CA TYR A 67 14.14 -24.29 -7.30
C TYR A 67 15.54 -24.63 -7.85
N ASN A 68 16.49 -24.98 -6.97
CA ASN A 68 17.91 -25.21 -7.33
C ASN A 68 18.63 -23.99 -7.93
N GLY A 69 18.12 -22.79 -7.67
CA GLY A 69 18.68 -21.53 -8.10
C GLY A 69 17.83 -20.77 -9.10
N ILE A 70 17.44 -19.55 -8.75
CA ILE A 70 16.60 -18.69 -9.58
C ILE A 70 16.94 -17.22 -9.39
N GLN A 71 16.72 -16.42 -10.43
CA GLN A 71 16.74 -14.97 -10.38
C GLN A 71 15.35 -14.45 -9.97
N LEU A 72 15.07 -14.36 -8.66
CA LEU A 72 13.74 -14.07 -8.12
C LEU A 72 13.12 -12.80 -8.71
N TYR A 73 13.90 -11.69 -8.75
CA TYR A 73 13.38 -10.38 -9.13
C TYR A 73 13.46 -10.09 -10.63
N ARG A 74 13.85 -11.07 -11.43
CA ARG A 74 13.76 -10.99 -12.89
C ARG A 74 12.31 -11.10 -13.37
N TYR A 75 11.50 -11.88 -12.66
CA TYR A 75 10.14 -12.23 -13.06
C TYR A 75 9.07 -11.51 -12.25
N TRP A 76 9.44 -10.93 -11.11
CA TRP A 76 8.53 -10.19 -10.23
C TRP A 76 9.09 -8.81 -9.92
N PRO A 77 8.28 -7.73 -10.11
CA PRO A 77 8.70 -6.37 -9.80
C PRO A 77 9.17 -6.25 -8.34
N PRO A 78 10.39 -5.74 -8.07
CA PRO A 78 10.98 -5.80 -6.74
C PRO A 78 10.40 -4.78 -5.75
N LEU A 79 9.67 -3.75 -6.22
CA LEU A 79 9.17 -2.65 -5.37
C LEU A 79 8.38 -3.13 -4.16
N SER A 80 7.48 -4.09 -4.36
CA SER A 80 6.64 -4.65 -3.28
C SER A 80 7.48 -5.34 -2.20
N TYR A 81 8.55 -6.01 -2.58
CA TYR A 81 9.46 -6.68 -1.64
C TYR A 81 10.33 -5.68 -0.88
N TYR A 82 10.78 -4.59 -1.52
CA TYR A 82 11.44 -3.49 -0.82
C TYR A 82 10.54 -2.83 0.21
N ILE A 83 9.26 -2.61 -0.13
CA ILE A 83 8.29 -2.04 0.81
C ILE A 83 8.14 -2.96 2.02
N LEU A 84 7.90 -4.26 1.81
CA LEU A 84 7.73 -5.19 2.91
C LEU A 84 9.01 -5.38 3.72
N ALA A 85 10.17 -5.48 3.09
CA ALA A 85 11.47 -5.52 3.76
C ALA A 85 11.72 -4.24 4.61
N GLY A 86 11.33 -3.07 4.09
CA GLY A 86 11.36 -1.81 4.86
C GLY A 86 10.46 -1.85 6.10
N LEU A 87 9.26 -2.42 5.97
CA LEU A 87 8.35 -2.62 7.10
C LEU A 87 8.89 -3.64 8.12
N MET A 88 9.64 -4.66 7.67
CA MET A 88 10.32 -5.60 8.57
C MET A 88 11.33 -4.89 9.47
N ASN A 89 12.05 -3.88 8.98
CA ASN A 89 12.93 -3.07 9.83
C ASN A 89 12.17 -2.37 10.96
N LEU A 90 10.94 -1.92 10.71
CA LEU A 90 10.09 -1.25 11.72
C LEU A 90 9.49 -2.24 12.73
N THR A 91 9.41 -3.51 12.38
CA THR A 91 8.80 -4.57 13.20
C THR A 91 9.85 -5.52 13.83
N GLY A 92 11.11 -5.08 13.92
CA GLY A 92 12.19 -5.85 14.51
C GLY A 92 12.54 -7.13 13.73
N GLY A 93 12.34 -7.15 12.42
CA GLY A 93 12.60 -8.29 11.54
C GLY A 93 11.43 -9.29 11.43
N SER A 94 10.30 -9.01 12.08
CA SER A 94 9.14 -9.91 12.02
C SER A 94 8.38 -9.76 10.70
N LEU A 95 8.45 -10.78 9.86
CA LEU A 95 7.75 -10.83 8.57
C LEU A 95 6.22 -10.73 8.73
N ILE A 96 5.67 -11.46 9.70
CA ILE A 96 4.21 -11.49 9.95
C ILE A 96 3.72 -10.13 10.45
N HIS A 97 4.44 -9.50 11.39
CA HIS A 97 4.06 -8.16 11.86
C HIS A 97 4.22 -7.10 10.77
N ALA A 98 5.24 -7.23 9.90
CA ALA A 98 5.39 -6.37 8.73
C ALA A 98 4.21 -6.51 7.75
N TYR A 99 3.70 -7.73 7.56
CA TYR A 99 2.52 -7.98 6.75
C TYR A 99 1.25 -7.35 7.33
N TYR A 100 1.08 -7.36 8.66
CA TYR A 100 -0.03 -6.63 9.30
C TYR A 100 0.11 -5.11 9.12
N LEU A 101 1.34 -4.60 9.24
CA LEU A 101 1.60 -3.18 9.00
C LEU A 101 1.38 -2.80 7.53
N LEU A 102 1.66 -3.71 6.60
CA LEU A 102 1.35 -3.52 5.18
C LEU A 102 -0.15 -3.29 4.95
N ALA A 103 -1.03 -3.97 5.67
CA ALA A 103 -2.47 -3.71 5.59
C ALA A 103 -2.81 -2.25 5.95
N ALA A 104 -2.17 -1.70 6.99
CA ALA A 104 -2.33 -0.29 7.34
C ALA A 104 -1.82 0.65 6.24
N VAL A 105 -0.67 0.33 5.63
CA VAL A 105 -0.10 1.09 4.51
C VAL A 105 -1.04 1.08 3.31
N VAL A 106 -1.53 -0.09 2.91
CA VAL A 106 -2.48 -0.25 1.79
C VAL A 106 -3.78 0.50 2.08
N PHE A 107 -4.33 0.35 3.29
CA PHE A 107 -5.54 1.06 3.72
C PHE A 107 -5.37 2.58 3.59
N PHE A 108 -4.32 3.11 4.21
CA PHE A 108 -4.09 4.56 4.26
C PHE A 108 -3.83 5.14 2.86
N PHE A 109 -2.86 4.58 2.15
CA PHE A 109 -2.47 5.14 0.85
C PHE A 109 -3.53 4.92 -0.22
N GLY A 110 -4.23 3.81 -0.24
CA GLY A 110 -5.34 3.60 -1.18
C GLY A 110 -6.56 4.50 -0.91
N GLY A 111 -6.81 4.82 0.36
CA GLY A 111 -7.89 5.73 0.76
C GLY A 111 -7.58 7.21 0.59
N LEU A 112 -6.29 7.60 0.65
CA LEU A 112 -5.87 9.01 0.66
C LEU A 112 -6.32 9.82 -0.57
N PRO A 113 -6.24 9.33 -1.82
CA PRO A 113 -6.67 10.10 -3.00
C PRO A 113 -8.15 10.49 -2.95
N TRP A 114 -9.00 9.66 -2.37
CA TRP A 114 -10.43 9.94 -2.19
C TRP A 114 -10.67 11.09 -1.22
N VAL A 115 -9.94 11.10 -0.10
CA VAL A 115 -10.01 12.19 0.89
C VAL A 115 -9.52 13.50 0.27
N LEU A 116 -8.41 13.45 -0.47
CA LEU A 116 -7.86 14.63 -1.17
C LEU A 116 -8.86 15.17 -2.19
N TRP A 117 -9.44 14.30 -3.01
CA TRP A 117 -10.49 14.66 -3.97
C TRP A 117 -11.69 15.31 -3.27
N GLY A 118 -12.21 14.68 -2.20
CA GLY A 118 -13.34 15.22 -1.45
C GLY A 118 -13.07 16.58 -0.82
N ASN A 119 -11.83 16.81 -0.35
CA ASN A 119 -11.41 18.12 0.16
C ASN A 119 -11.37 19.19 -0.94
N MET A 120 -10.91 18.84 -2.12
CA MET A 120 -10.81 19.77 -3.27
C MET A 120 -12.16 20.11 -3.87
N GLU A 121 -13.11 19.17 -3.87
CA GLU A 121 -14.47 19.38 -4.37
C GLU A 121 -15.46 19.89 -3.31
N ASN A 122 -15.01 20.19 -2.08
CA ASN A 122 -15.86 20.53 -0.92
C ASN A 122 -16.89 19.43 -0.57
N ARG A 123 -16.60 18.18 -0.92
CA ARG A 123 -17.39 16.98 -0.63
C ARG A 123 -16.69 16.08 0.40
N ARG A 124 -16.24 16.67 1.50
CA ARG A 124 -15.36 16.05 2.50
C ARG A 124 -15.91 14.74 3.06
N VAL A 125 -17.19 14.74 3.46
CA VAL A 125 -17.84 13.54 4.01
C VAL A 125 -17.78 12.42 2.98
N MET A 126 -18.20 12.69 1.74
CA MET A 126 -18.18 11.71 0.66
C MET A 126 -16.77 11.18 0.40
N GLY A 127 -15.78 12.07 0.24
CA GLY A 127 -14.40 11.64 -0.01
C GLY A 127 -13.80 10.84 1.15
N THR A 128 -14.07 11.23 2.41
CA THR A 128 -13.63 10.48 3.59
C THR A 128 -14.30 9.10 3.66
N THR A 129 -15.61 9.02 3.42
CA THR A 129 -16.31 7.74 3.39
C THR A 129 -15.76 6.83 2.31
N MET A 130 -15.56 7.34 1.07
CA MET A 130 -14.96 6.57 -0.03
C MET A 130 -13.57 6.06 0.35
N GLY A 131 -12.74 6.91 0.97
CA GLY A 131 -11.40 6.53 1.43
C GLY A 131 -11.42 5.43 2.49
N LEU A 132 -12.32 5.52 3.48
CA LEU A 132 -12.46 4.52 4.53
C LEU A 132 -12.99 3.18 4.01
N VAL A 133 -13.89 3.20 3.02
CA VAL A 133 -14.50 1.97 2.46
C VAL A 133 -13.62 1.31 1.40
N TRP A 134 -12.67 2.04 0.82
CA TRP A 134 -11.86 1.58 -0.30
C TRP A 134 -11.18 0.22 -0.04
N PHE A 135 -10.56 0.05 1.14
CA PHE A 135 -9.90 -1.19 1.51
C PHE A 135 -10.85 -2.39 1.59
N PHE A 136 -12.12 -2.14 1.95
CA PHE A 136 -13.15 -3.17 2.09
C PHE A 136 -13.87 -3.48 0.78
N MET A 137 -13.44 -2.89 -0.35
CA MET A 137 -13.96 -3.30 -1.66
C MET A 137 -13.64 -4.78 -1.90
N PRO A 138 -14.59 -5.58 -2.44
CA PRO A 138 -14.43 -7.02 -2.60
C PRO A 138 -13.13 -7.41 -3.31
N GLU A 139 -12.73 -6.65 -4.33
CA GLU A 139 -11.49 -6.90 -5.07
C GLU A 139 -10.23 -6.70 -4.20
N ILE A 140 -10.20 -5.66 -3.37
CA ILE A 140 -9.05 -5.39 -2.48
C ILE A 140 -8.95 -6.45 -1.39
N VAL A 141 -10.10 -6.81 -0.78
CA VAL A 141 -10.18 -7.89 0.21
C VAL A 141 -9.73 -9.21 -0.41
N LYS A 142 -10.17 -9.52 -1.64
CA LYS A 142 -9.75 -10.72 -2.37
C LYS A 142 -8.24 -10.74 -2.61
N ILE A 143 -7.65 -9.64 -3.10
CA ILE A 143 -6.21 -9.57 -3.34
C ILE A 143 -5.43 -9.79 -2.04
N TYR A 144 -5.89 -9.25 -0.91
CA TYR A 144 -5.19 -9.34 0.36
C TYR A 144 -5.36 -10.69 1.06
N PHE A 145 -6.57 -11.26 1.06
CA PHE A 145 -6.92 -12.42 1.88
C PHE A 145 -7.09 -13.73 1.10
N ASP A 146 -7.34 -13.67 -0.21
CA ASP A 146 -7.63 -14.85 -1.04
C ASP A 146 -6.49 -15.15 -2.01
N SER A 147 -6.08 -14.20 -2.85
CA SER A 147 -4.95 -14.41 -3.77
C SER A 147 -3.59 -14.22 -3.11
N GLY A 148 -3.49 -13.31 -2.16
CA GLY A 148 -2.22 -13.03 -1.47
C GLY A 148 -1.12 -12.46 -2.38
N ASN A 149 -1.49 -11.84 -3.51
CA ASN A 149 -0.54 -11.33 -4.49
C ASN A 149 0.03 -9.97 -4.07
N LEU A 150 1.21 -9.96 -3.47
CA LEU A 150 1.86 -8.77 -2.93
C LEU A 150 2.10 -7.65 -3.97
N PRO A 151 2.61 -7.90 -5.19
CA PRO A 151 2.71 -6.88 -6.22
C PRO A 151 1.36 -6.26 -6.58
N GLN A 152 0.30 -7.06 -6.66
CA GLN A 152 -1.04 -6.59 -6.98
C GLN A 152 -1.63 -5.72 -5.87
N MET A 153 -1.35 -6.03 -4.59
CA MET A 153 -1.73 -5.18 -3.45
C MET A 153 -1.18 -3.76 -3.60
N ILE A 154 0.11 -3.64 -3.93
CA ILE A 154 0.77 -2.34 -4.11
C ILE A 154 0.22 -1.62 -5.34
N THR A 155 0.08 -2.31 -6.46
CA THR A 155 -0.48 -1.73 -7.70
C THR A 155 -1.90 -1.24 -7.49
N SER A 156 -2.76 -2.00 -6.81
CA SER A 156 -4.13 -1.57 -6.51
C SER A 156 -4.16 -0.28 -5.68
N THR A 157 -3.17 -0.07 -4.81
CA THR A 157 -3.01 1.16 -4.03
C THR A 157 -2.67 2.37 -4.92
N ILE A 158 -1.97 2.16 -6.03
CA ILE A 158 -1.56 3.23 -6.96
C ILE A 158 -2.73 3.66 -7.87
N VAL A 159 -3.63 2.77 -8.24
CA VAL A 159 -4.75 3.06 -9.15
C VAL A 159 -5.59 4.29 -8.75
N PRO A 160 -6.00 4.48 -7.48
CA PRO A 160 -6.72 5.69 -7.07
C PRO A 160 -5.95 6.99 -7.30
N TYR A 161 -4.60 6.96 -7.22
CA TYR A 161 -3.77 8.13 -7.54
C TYR A 161 -3.79 8.46 -9.02
N ILE A 162 -3.73 7.45 -9.89
CA ILE A 162 -3.84 7.67 -11.34
C ILE A 162 -5.16 8.37 -11.66
N VAL A 163 -6.27 7.89 -11.11
CA VAL A 163 -7.60 8.50 -11.27
C VAL A 163 -7.62 9.94 -10.72
N PHE A 164 -7.05 10.15 -9.53
CA PHE A 164 -6.97 11.46 -8.91
C PHE A 164 -6.15 12.47 -9.72
N PHE A 165 -4.97 12.06 -10.20
CA PHE A 165 -4.12 12.93 -11.03
C PHE A 165 -4.73 13.19 -12.41
N LEU A 166 -5.39 12.21 -13.01
CA LEU A 166 -6.13 12.40 -14.26
C LEU A 166 -7.26 13.44 -14.06
N TRP A 167 -8.03 13.32 -12.97
CA TRP A 167 -9.04 14.30 -12.62
C TRP A 167 -8.45 15.70 -12.42
N MET A 168 -7.32 15.82 -11.70
CA MET A 168 -6.61 17.10 -11.52
C MET A 168 -6.15 17.69 -12.85
N TYR A 169 -5.61 16.89 -13.74
CA TYR A 169 -5.16 17.33 -15.05
C TYR A 169 -6.32 17.85 -15.91
N VAL A 170 -7.40 17.06 -16.02
CA VAL A 170 -8.53 17.37 -16.91
C VAL A 170 -9.42 18.49 -16.33
N ARG A 171 -9.78 18.39 -15.06
CA ARG A 171 -10.78 19.28 -14.45
C ARG A 171 -10.19 20.55 -13.86
N LYS A 172 -9.01 20.46 -13.24
CA LYS A 172 -8.33 21.59 -12.60
C LYS A 172 -7.28 22.23 -13.51
N LYS A 173 -7.04 21.66 -14.70
CA LYS A 173 -6.01 22.09 -15.66
C LYS A 173 -4.63 22.25 -14.99
N ASN A 174 -4.33 21.35 -14.08
CA ASN A 174 -3.06 21.35 -13.36
C ASN A 174 -2.03 20.51 -14.13
N ASN A 175 -1.15 21.17 -14.87
CA ASN A 175 -0.13 20.50 -15.68
C ASN A 175 0.88 19.69 -14.83
N ALA A 176 1.13 20.08 -13.57
CA ALA A 176 1.99 19.29 -12.68
C ALA A 176 1.39 17.91 -12.37
N ALA A 177 0.06 17.76 -12.45
CA ALA A 177 -0.59 16.47 -12.29
C ALA A 177 -0.23 15.47 -13.41
N ALA A 178 0.21 15.96 -14.59
CA ALA A 178 0.70 15.09 -15.66
C ALA A 178 1.94 14.29 -15.22
N ILE A 179 2.80 14.87 -14.37
CA ILE A 179 3.96 14.17 -13.79
C ILE A 179 3.49 13.01 -12.92
N GLY A 180 2.48 13.24 -12.07
CA GLY A 180 1.90 12.20 -11.20
C GLY A 180 1.26 11.06 -12.00
N LEU A 181 0.60 11.38 -13.14
CA LEU A 181 0.08 10.38 -14.07
C LEU A 181 1.21 9.55 -14.67
N PHE A 182 2.26 10.19 -15.16
CA PHE A 182 3.39 9.51 -15.77
C PHE A 182 4.07 8.56 -14.77
N VAL A 183 4.36 9.04 -13.55
CA VAL A 183 4.99 8.22 -12.49
C VAL A 183 4.09 7.07 -12.04
N GLY A 184 2.77 7.26 -12.00
CA GLY A 184 1.84 6.21 -11.58
C GLY A 184 1.61 5.11 -12.64
N MET A 185 1.95 5.40 -13.92
CA MET A 185 1.81 4.45 -15.03
C MET A 185 3.13 3.75 -15.40
N ALA A 186 4.28 4.26 -14.93
CA ALA A 186 5.60 3.67 -15.12
C ALA A 186 5.87 2.53 -14.14
#